data_36da1f52ed2e18cef46ef364f125bae8
#
_entry.id   36da1f52ed2e18cef46ef364f125bae8
#
_cell.length_a   1.000
_cell.length_b   1.000
_cell.length_c   1.000
_cell.angle_alpha   90.00
_cell.angle_beta   90.00
_cell.angle_gamma   90.00
#
_symmetry.space_group_name_H-M   'P 1'
#
loop_
_entity.id
_entity.type
_entity.pdbx_description
1 polymer ?
#
loop_
_entity_poly.entity_id
_entity_poly.type
_entity_poly.pdbx_seq_one_letter_code
_entity_poly.pdbx_strand_id
1 'polypeptide(L)'
;LKKSSIPFVGLHAHSVAGSPFDALGYPQDHMDYAYENGGEALALTDHGNMNGMAYQVLHAKKMKEEGKNFKPIFGVEAYFIPSLDAWNEERDRAKEDKKRASELKDSTTMSVENEGETKRSKSILNQRSHLILLAQNQTGLNNIFAMISKSNSDKYFFRYPRVDYEVLREHSEGVIAASACMGGVYAANFWKHWDGEKEIVTDPEACTDAFRETTRRMVDIFGD
;
A
#
# COMPACT_ATOMS: atom_id res chain seq x y z
N LEU A 1 -11.73 -26.70 15.56
CA LEU A 1 -11.99 -26.38 14.12
C LEU A 1 -11.42 -27.51 13.27
N LYS A 2 -12.16 -27.98 12.26
CA LYS A 2 -11.62 -28.94 11.28
C LYS A 2 -10.61 -28.20 10.39
N LYS A 3 -9.39 -28.73 10.27
CA LYS A 3 -8.41 -28.25 9.28
C LYS A 3 -9.03 -28.25 7.88
N SER A 4 -8.78 -27.20 7.10
CA SER A 4 -9.20 -27.16 5.71
C SER A 4 -8.54 -28.30 4.93
N SER A 5 -9.30 -28.99 4.11
CA SER A 5 -8.76 -29.97 3.15
C SER A 5 -8.22 -29.31 1.87
N ILE A 6 -8.45 -27.99 1.70
CA ILE A 6 -7.97 -27.22 0.56
C ILE A 6 -6.73 -26.45 1.01
N PRO A 7 -5.56 -26.67 0.38
CA PRO A 7 -4.36 -25.88 0.66
C PRO A 7 -4.66 -24.39 0.44
N PHE A 8 -4.35 -23.58 1.45
CA PHE A 8 -4.53 -22.13 1.37
C PHE A 8 -3.29 -21.44 1.91
N VAL A 9 -2.79 -20.44 1.18
CA VAL A 9 -1.71 -19.56 1.59
C VAL A 9 -2.22 -18.14 1.59
N GLY A 10 -2.26 -17.52 2.76
CA GLY A 10 -2.59 -16.10 2.90
C GLY A 10 -1.44 -15.25 2.36
N LEU A 11 -1.72 -14.43 1.33
CA LEU A 11 -0.73 -13.55 0.70
C LEU A 11 -0.87 -12.07 1.11
N HIS A 12 -1.81 -11.76 1.98
CA HIS A 12 -2.09 -10.42 2.48
C HIS A 12 -2.57 -10.50 3.93
N ALA A 13 -1.74 -10.10 4.85
CA ALA A 13 -2.06 -10.04 6.27
C ALA A 13 -1.26 -8.94 6.96
N HIS A 14 -1.85 -8.31 7.97
CA HIS A 14 -1.23 -7.24 8.75
C HIS A 14 -0.97 -7.70 10.18
N SER A 15 0.10 -7.18 10.77
CA SER A 15 0.45 -7.40 12.17
C SER A 15 0.49 -6.11 12.96
N VAL A 16 0.27 -6.19 14.27
CA VAL A 16 0.38 -5.01 15.16
C VAL A 16 1.80 -4.43 15.20
N ALA A 17 2.81 -5.19 14.76
CA ALA A 17 4.19 -4.73 14.70
C ALA A 17 4.42 -3.66 13.63
N GLY A 18 3.66 -3.69 12.54
CA GLY A 18 3.78 -2.73 11.43
C GLY A 18 2.50 -1.95 11.11
N SER A 19 1.33 -2.50 11.48
CA SER A 19 0.00 -1.94 11.17
C SER A 19 -0.90 -1.88 12.41
N PRO A 20 -0.52 -1.16 13.48
CA PRO A 20 -1.20 -1.25 14.78
C PRO A 20 -2.63 -0.71 14.80
N PHE A 21 -3.08 0.00 13.75
CA PHE A 21 -4.42 0.59 13.70
C PHE A 21 -5.48 -0.32 13.08
N ASP A 22 -5.07 -1.36 12.32
CA ASP A 22 -5.98 -2.24 11.58
C ASP A 22 -5.65 -3.73 11.71
N ALA A 23 -4.63 -4.07 12.52
CA ALA A 23 -4.22 -5.44 12.74
C ALA A 23 -4.54 -5.93 14.16
N LEU A 24 -4.76 -7.24 14.27
CA LEU A 24 -4.86 -7.97 15.54
C LEU A 24 -3.73 -9.00 15.60
N GLY A 25 -3.00 -9.02 16.71
CA GLY A 25 -1.94 -10.00 16.97
C GLY A 25 -0.58 -9.65 16.35
N TYR A 26 0.43 -10.29 16.87
CA TYR A 26 1.79 -10.19 16.38
C TYR A 26 2.05 -11.18 15.22
N PRO A 27 3.17 -11.05 14.49
CA PRO A 27 3.53 -11.98 13.42
C PRO A 27 3.45 -13.46 13.81
N GLN A 28 3.93 -13.81 15.00
CA GLN A 28 3.91 -15.18 15.50
C GLN A 28 2.49 -15.71 15.70
N ASP A 29 1.57 -14.88 16.19
CA ASP A 29 0.16 -15.29 16.40
C ASP A 29 -0.51 -15.66 15.08
N HIS A 30 -0.25 -14.88 14.04
CA HIS A 30 -0.74 -15.14 12.68
C HIS A 30 -0.15 -16.41 12.08
N MET A 31 1.16 -16.66 12.29
CA MET A 31 1.83 -17.85 11.79
C MET A 31 1.33 -19.12 12.49
N ASP A 32 1.19 -19.08 13.83
CA ASP A 32 0.66 -20.19 14.60
C ASP A 32 -0.79 -20.51 14.22
N TYR A 33 -1.64 -19.47 14.09
CA TYR A 33 -3.02 -19.63 13.66
C TYR A 33 -3.10 -20.26 12.25
N ALA A 34 -2.31 -19.75 11.30
CA ALA A 34 -2.29 -20.31 9.94
C ALA A 34 -1.86 -21.78 9.95
N TYR A 35 -0.80 -22.14 10.68
CA TYR A 35 -0.31 -23.49 10.78
C TYR A 35 -1.32 -24.43 11.45
N GLU A 36 -1.93 -24.03 12.55
CA GLU A 36 -2.94 -24.82 13.28
C GLU A 36 -4.19 -25.08 12.44
N ASN A 37 -4.51 -24.20 11.50
CA ASN A 37 -5.62 -24.34 10.56
C ASN A 37 -5.23 -25.02 9.24
N GLY A 38 -4.01 -25.57 9.13
CA GLY A 38 -3.56 -26.37 7.98
C GLY A 38 -2.86 -25.56 6.89
N GLY A 39 -2.55 -24.27 7.13
CA GLY A 39 -1.71 -23.49 6.25
C GLY A 39 -0.24 -23.87 6.35
N GLU A 40 0.47 -23.84 5.23
CA GLU A 40 1.91 -24.17 5.17
C GLU A 40 2.78 -22.91 5.00
N ALA A 41 2.16 -21.76 4.72
CA ALA A 41 2.82 -20.48 4.52
C ALA A 41 1.87 -19.32 4.81
N LEU A 42 2.46 -18.16 5.09
CA LEU A 42 1.74 -16.88 5.25
C LEU A 42 2.63 -15.72 4.85
N ALA A 43 2.09 -14.78 4.09
CA ALA A 43 2.71 -13.47 3.86
C ALA A 43 2.25 -12.46 4.92
N LEU A 44 3.20 -11.73 5.51
CA LEU A 44 2.91 -10.50 6.22
C LEU A 44 3.26 -9.32 5.34
N THR A 45 2.31 -8.39 5.22
CA THR A 45 2.35 -7.27 4.29
C THR A 45 1.85 -6.01 4.99
N ASP A 46 2.56 -5.60 6.04
CA ASP A 46 2.23 -4.41 6.81
C ASP A 46 2.26 -3.13 5.94
N HIS A 47 1.51 -2.11 6.31
CA HIS A 47 1.36 -0.86 5.55
C HIS A 47 2.65 -0.04 5.48
N GLY A 48 3.28 0.00 4.32
CA GLY A 48 4.44 0.84 4.01
C GLY A 48 5.73 0.49 4.77
N ASN A 49 5.75 -0.64 5.49
CA ASN A 49 6.91 -1.08 6.26
C ASN A 49 6.97 -2.61 6.42
N MET A 50 8.10 -3.11 6.92
CA MET A 50 8.32 -4.52 7.25
C MET A 50 8.74 -4.72 8.72
N ASN A 51 8.19 -3.94 9.65
CA ASN A 51 8.57 -4.00 11.06
C ASN A 51 8.28 -5.36 11.69
N GLY A 52 7.29 -6.10 11.20
CA GLY A 52 6.96 -7.45 11.62
C GLY A 52 7.95 -8.54 11.19
N MET A 53 8.84 -8.25 10.23
CA MET A 53 9.69 -9.27 9.61
C MET A 53 10.64 -9.97 10.59
N ALA A 54 11.25 -9.25 11.53
CA ALA A 54 12.17 -9.84 12.49
C ALA A 54 11.46 -10.89 13.38
N TYR A 55 10.25 -10.59 13.84
CA TYR A 55 9.40 -11.53 14.57
C TYR A 55 9.06 -12.76 13.74
N GLN A 56 8.72 -12.54 12.46
CA GLN A 56 8.38 -13.62 11.52
C GLN A 56 9.56 -14.58 11.30
N VAL A 57 10.78 -14.03 11.11
CA VAL A 57 12.01 -14.83 10.94
C VAL A 57 12.32 -15.64 12.19
N LEU A 58 12.31 -15.00 13.34
CA LEU A 58 12.61 -15.66 14.62
C LEU A 58 11.59 -16.75 14.94
N HIS A 59 10.32 -16.49 14.71
CA HIS A 59 9.28 -17.48 14.97
C HIS A 59 9.32 -18.64 13.99
N ALA A 60 9.58 -18.40 12.71
CA ALA A 60 9.75 -19.47 11.72
C ALA A 60 10.92 -20.40 12.08
N LYS A 61 12.02 -19.85 12.61
CA LYS A 61 13.13 -20.64 13.11
C LYS A 61 12.70 -21.54 14.29
N LYS A 62 11.98 -20.98 15.26
CA LYS A 62 11.42 -21.75 16.40
C LYS A 62 10.48 -22.85 15.93
N MET A 63 9.54 -22.55 15.03
CA MET A 63 8.62 -23.54 14.45
C MET A 63 9.38 -24.71 13.79
N LYS A 64 10.45 -24.40 13.06
CA LYS A 64 11.31 -25.41 12.43
C LYS A 64 12.02 -26.29 13.48
N GLU A 65 12.52 -25.72 14.58
CA GLU A 65 13.13 -26.44 15.68
C GLU A 65 12.12 -27.38 16.38
N GLU A 66 10.83 -26.99 16.39
CA GLU A 66 9.71 -27.79 16.88
C GLU A 66 9.20 -28.83 15.87
N GLY A 67 9.84 -28.96 14.70
CA GLY A 67 9.44 -29.90 13.65
C GLY A 67 8.23 -29.44 12.83
N LYS A 68 7.80 -28.21 12.96
CA LYS A 68 6.73 -27.62 12.16
C LYS A 68 7.30 -27.04 10.86
N ASN A 69 6.82 -27.55 9.72
CA ASN A 69 7.22 -27.02 8.41
C ASN A 69 6.29 -25.88 8.02
N PHE A 70 6.74 -24.64 8.20
CA PHE A 70 5.99 -23.44 7.87
C PHE A 70 6.88 -22.43 7.16
N LYS A 71 6.40 -21.89 6.01
CA LYS A 71 7.16 -20.94 5.19
C LYS A 71 6.69 -19.50 5.45
N PRO A 72 7.51 -18.63 6.06
CA PRO A 72 7.23 -17.21 6.06
C PRO A 72 7.43 -16.64 4.64
N ILE A 73 6.50 -15.80 4.20
CA ILE A 73 6.62 -15.02 2.97
C ILE A 73 6.76 -13.56 3.38
N PHE A 74 7.77 -12.89 2.87
CA PHE A 74 8.08 -11.50 3.22
C PHE A 74 7.52 -10.56 2.17
N GLY A 75 6.84 -9.50 2.63
CA GLY A 75 6.24 -8.52 1.75
C GLY A 75 5.88 -7.23 2.44
N VAL A 76 5.28 -6.33 1.70
CA VAL A 76 4.77 -5.04 2.16
C VAL A 76 3.50 -4.68 1.40
N GLU A 77 2.54 -4.06 2.05
CA GLU A 77 1.48 -3.32 1.37
C GLU A 77 1.94 -1.88 1.15
N ALA A 78 2.49 -1.63 -0.04
CA ALA A 78 3.00 -0.32 -0.40
C ALA A 78 1.86 0.66 -0.69
N TYR A 79 2.08 1.94 -0.37
CA TYR A 79 1.21 3.03 -0.81
C TYR A 79 1.65 3.50 -2.20
N PHE A 80 0.82 3.27 -3.18
CA PHE A 80 1.10 3.55 -4.59
C PHE A 80 0.39 4.80 -5.07
N ILE A 81 1.08 5.58 -5.92
CA ILE A 81 0.51 6.64 -6.74
C ILE A 81 1.04 6.54 -8.17
N PRO A 82 0.31 7.04 -9.19
CA PRO A 82 0.75 6.90 -10.58
C PRO A 82 2.04 7.67 -10.92
N SER A 83 2.29 8.82 -10.28
CA SER A 83 3.47 9.67 -10.50
C SER A 83 3.81 10.48 -9.27
N LEU A 84 5.03 10.31 -8.78
CA LEU A 84 5.59 11.09 -7.69
C LEU A 84 5.93 12.52 -8.13
N ASP A 85 6.31 12.72 -9.38
CA ASP A 85 6.63 14.06 -9.89
C ASP A 85 5.38 14.93 -9.94
N ALA A 86 4.28 14.45 -10.51
CA ALA A 86 3.00 15.16 -10.51
C ALA A 86 2.49 15.43 -9.08
N TRP A 87 2.70 14.48 -8.15
CA TRP A 87 2.34 14.65 -6.76
C TRP A 87 3.22 15.70 -6.06
N ASN A 88 4.53 15.75 -6.33
CA ASN A 88 5.44 16.73 -5.77
C ASN A 88 5.12 18.15 -6.28
N GLU A 89 4.81 18.31 -7.56
CA GLU A 89 4.38 19.61 -8.13
C GLU A 89 3.14 20.15 -7.42
N GLU A 90 2.13 19.29 -7.19
CA GLU A 90 0.92 19.71 -6.48
C GLU A 90 1.19 20.01 -5.00
N ARG A 91 2.07 19.24 -4.35
CA ARG A 91 2.50 19.51 -2.97
C ARG A 91 3.18 20.87 -2.86
N ASP A 92 4.04 21.19 -3.79
CA ASP A 92 4.79 22.44 -3.74
C ASP A 92 3.88 23.64 -4.06
N ARG A 93 2.94 23.52 -5.01
CA ARG A 93 1.84 24.49 -5.22
C ARG A 93 1.03 24.72 -3.96
N ALA A 94 0.58 23.64 -3.31
CA ALA A 94 -0.22 23.75 -2.09
C ALA A 94 0.54 24.43 -0.92
N LYS A 95 1.86 24.26 -0.85
CA LYS A 95 2.71 24.99 0.11
C LYS A 95 2.78 26.49 -0.19
N GLU A 96 2.97 26.84 -1.46
CA GLU A 96 3.02 28.24 -1.90
C GLU A 96 1.69 28.96 -1.67
N ASP A 97 0.56 28.33 -2.00
CA ASP A 97 -0.77 28.87 -1.78
C ASP A 97 -1.05 29.09 -0.28
N LYS A 98 -0.63 28.15 0.57
CA LYS A 98 -0.72 28.30 2.02
C LYS A 98 0.14 29.45 2.54
N LYS A 99 1.35 29.63 2.01
CA LYS A 99 2.24 30.74 2.36
C LYS A 99 1.61 32.10 1.97
N ARG A 100 1.13 32.23 0.73
CA ARG A 100 0.43 33.44 0.26
C ARG A 100 -0.81 33.77 1.10
N ALA A 101 -1.60 32.74 1.46
CA ALA A 101 -2.78 32.93 2.30
C ALA A 101 -2.42 33.40 3.73
N SER A 102 -1.28 32.97 4.27
CA SER A 102 -0.81 33.41 5.58
C SER A 102 -0.29 34.85 5.53
N GLU A 103 0.45 35.23 4.49
CA GLU A 103 0.95 36.59 4.27
C GLU A 103 -0.20 37.60 4.06
N LEU A 104 -1.28 37.20 3.38
CA LEU A 104 -2.49 38.01 3.22
C LEU A 104 -3.26 38.18 4.54
N LYS A 105 -3.30 37.16 5.40
CA LYS A 105 -3.94 37.28 6.74
C LYS A 105 -3.19 38.20 7.67
N ASP A 106 -1.86 38.20 7.63
CA ASP A 106 -1.03 39.10 8.42
C ASP A 106 -1.16 40.59 7.98
N SER A 107 -1.57 40.84 6.73
CA SER A 107 -1.76 42.17 6.17
C SER A 107 -3.16 42.75 6.32
N THR A 108 -4.14 41.96 6.76
CA THR A 108 -5.57 42.36 6.83
C THR A 108 -6.14 42.10 8.21
N THR A 109 -6.16 43.13 9.06
CA THR A 109 -6.92 43.19 10.32
C THR A 109 -8.40 43.36 10.03
N MET A 110 -9.08 42.36 9.49
CA MET A 110 -10.54 42.27 9.50
C MET A 110 -10.99 40.81 9.46
N SER A 111 -11.66 40.44 10.53
CA SER A 111 -12.38 39.18 10.67
C SER A 111 -13.50 39.09 9.65
N VAL A 112 -13.38 38.19 8.68
CA VAL A 112 -14.50 37.70 7.90
C VAL A 112 -14.68 36.25 8.29
N GLU A 113 -15.69 36.00 9.10
CA GLU A 113 -16.22 34.64 9.33
C GLU A 113 -16.79 34.14 7.99
N ASN A 114 -16.06 33.32 7.30
CA ASN A 114 -16.58 32.53 6.20
C ASN A 114 -16.77 31.10 6.69
N GLU A 115 -17.97 30.83 7.21
CA GLU A 115 -18.56 29.51 7.24
C GLU A 115 -18.79 29.06 5.77
N GLY A 116 -17.78 28.50 5.16
CA GLY A 116 -17.86 27.74 3.93
C GLY A 116 -17.32 26.36 4.21
N GLU A 117 -18.22 25.37 4.33
CA GLU A 117 -17.84 23.97 4.14
C GLU A 117 -17.11 23.86 2.80
N THR A 118 -15.81 24.05 2.81
CA THR A 118 -14.95 23.64 1.69
C THR A 118 -15.10 22.14 1.60
N LYS A 119 -15.96 21.65 0.67
CA LYS A 119 -15.87 20.31 0.13
C LYS A 119 -14.37 20.10 -0.10
N ARG A 120 -13.73 19.29 0.76
CA ARG A 120 -12.34 18.91 0.58
C ARG A 120 -12.26 18.29 -0.80
N SER A 121 -11.86 19.06 -1.77
CA SER A 121 -11.41 18.58 -3.07
C SER A 121 -10.52 17.38 -2.74
N LYS A 122 -10.75 16.24 -3.40
CA LYS A 122 -9.92 15.05 -3.24
C LYS A 122 -8.55 15.40 -3.83
N SER A 123 -7.78 16.20 -3.08
CA SER A 123 -6.46 16.65 -3.51
C SER A 123 -5.62 15.44 -3.86
N ILE A 124 -4.87 15.52 -4.95
CA ILE A 124 -3.89 14.52 -5.34
C ILE A 124 -2.95 14.16 -4.18
N LEU A 125 -2.73 15.07 -3.24
CA LEU A 125 -1.90 14.87 -2.05
C LEU A 125 -2.43 13.77 -1.12
N ASN A 126 -3.74 13.51 -1.13
CA ASN A 126 -4.36 12.45 -0.35
C ASN A 126 -4.50 11.14 -1.14
N GLN A 127 -4.15 11.14 -2.43
CA GLN A 127 -4.20 9.94 -3.24
C GLN A 127 -3.16 8.95 -2.75
N ARG A 128 -3.60 7.74 -2.55
CA ARG A 128 -2.79 6.55 -2.32
C ARG A 128 -3.64 5.34 -2.61
N SER A 129 -3.10 4.41 -3.34
CA SER A 129 -3.68 3.09 -3.53
C SER A 129 -2.78 2.07 -2.87
N HIS A 130 -3.33 0.94 -2.53
CA HIS A 130 -2.56 -0.15 -1.95
C HIS A 130 -2.04 -1.08 -3.05
N LEU A 131 -0.82 -1.56 -2.88
CA LEU A 131 -0.18 -2.52 -3.77
C LEU A 131 0.61 -3.52 -2.91
N ILE A 132 0.29 -4.81 -3.03
CA ILE A 132 1.07 -5.85 -2.35
C ILE A 132 2.33 -6.14 -3.16
N LEU A 133 3.46 -6.16 -2.47
CA LEU A 133 4.76 -6.54 -3.02
C LEU A 133 5.32 -7.69 -2.17
N LEU A 134 5.58 -8.83 -2.80
CA LEU A 134 6.10 -10.04 -2.15
C LEU A 134 7.49 -10.37 -2.68
N ALA A 135 8.40 -10.73 -1.78
CA ALA A 135 9.73 -11.18 -2.16
C ALA A 135 9.69 -12.64 -2.66
N GLN A 136 10.04 -12.85 -3.93
CA GLN A 136 10.20 -14.19 -4.51
C GLN A 136 11.52 -14.85 -4.08
N ASN A 137 12.56 -14.03 -3.90
CA ASN A 137 13.91 -14.44 -3.56
C ASN A 137 14.66 -13.34 -2.79
N GLN A 138 15.96 -13.53 -2.50
CA GLN A 138 16.77 -12.56 -1.78
C GLN A 138 16.93 -11.22 -2.51
N THR A 139 17.02 -11.24 -3.85
CA THR A 139 17.07 -10.01 -4.66
C THR A 139 15.79 -9.22 -4.50
N GLY A 140 14.63 -9.88 -4.60
CA GLY A 140 13.32 -9.24 -4.38
C GLY A 140 13.16 -8.67 -2.97
N LEU A 141 13.65 -9.37 -1.95
CA LEU A 141 13.64 -8.85 -0.58
C LEU A 141 14.48 -7.57 -0.45
N ASN A 142 15.68 -7.56 -1.03
CA ASN A 142 16.55 -6.38 -1.03
C ASN A 142 15.90 -5.22 -1.81
N ASN A 143 15.23 -5.50 -2.92
CA ASN A 143 14.50 -4.52 -3.70
C ASN A 143 13.31 -3.93 -2.92
N ILE A 144 12.56 -4.74 -2.18
CA ILE A 144 11.50 -4.24 -1.29
C ILE A 144 12.08 -3.33 -0.21
N PHE A 145 13.20 -3.69 0.41
CA PHE A 145 13.88 -2.81 1.37
C PHE A 145 14.31 -1.48 0.75
N ALA A 146 14.85 -1.51 -0.48
CA ALA A 146 15.22 -0.30 -1.21
C ALA A 146 13.99 0.59 -1.48
N MET A 147 12.88 0.01 -1.94
CA MET A 147 11.62 0.73 -2.15
C MET A 147 11.08 1.37 -0.86
N ILE A 148 11.05 0.62 0.25
CA ILE A 148 10.62 1.13 1.55
C ILE A 148 11.53 2.27 2.02
N SER A 149 12.86 2.09 1.93
CA SER A 149 13.82 3.13 2.32
C SER A 149 13.64 4.40 1.49
N LYS A 150 13.52 4.25 0.16
CA LYS A 150 13.28 5.36 -0.77
C LYS A 150 11.97 6.08 -0.48
N SER A 151 10.89 5.34 -0.24
CA SER A 151 9.55 5.89 0.03
C SER A 151 9.47 6.69 1.36
N ASN A 152 10.38 6.44 2.29
CA ASN A 152 10.46 7.17 3.57
C ASN A 152 11.39 8.41 3.51
N SER A 153 12.00 8.73 2.36
CA SER A 153 12.77 9.96 2.19
C SER A 153 11.87 11.16 1.92
N ASP A 154 12.37 12.38 2.17
CA ASP A 154 11.61 13.64 2.10
C ASP A 154 10.86 13.86 0.78
N LYS A 155 11.41 13.40 -0.34
CA LYS A 155 10.80 13.54 -1.67
C LYS A 155 9.54 12.68 -1.83
N TYR A 156 9.47 11.54 -1.13
CA TYR A 156 8.46 10.48 -1.33
C TYR A 156 7.47 10.38 -0.16
N PHE A 157 7.81 11.00 0.98
CA PHE A 157 7.03 10.94 2.21
C PHE A 157 6.20 12.19 2.45
N PHE A 158 4.91 12.02 2.61
CA PHE A 158 4.02 13.00 3.23
C PHE A 158 2.88 12.26 3.93
N ARG A 159 2.91 12.18 5.25
CA ARG A 159 2.02 11.35 6.10
C ARG A 159 2.15 9.84 5.85
N TYR A 160 2.40 9.44 4.61
CA TYR A 160 2.56 8.07 4.17
C TYR A 160 3.75 7.96 3.21
N PRO A 161 4.54 6.88 3.28
CA PRO A 161 5.60 6.58 2.32
C PRO A 161 4.96 6.14 0.99
N ARG A 162 5.43 6.69 -0.15
CA ARG A 162 4.83 6.40 -1.47
C ARG A 162 5.84 5.84 -2.44
N VAL A 163 5.33 4.99 -3.32
CA VAL A 163 6.03 4.50 -4.51
C VAL A 163 5.20 4.78 -5.75
N ASP A 164 5.83 4.88 -6.91
CA ASP A 164 5.18 5.02 -8.21
C ASP A 164 5.72 4.01 -9.22
N TYR A 165 5.26 4.10 -10.47
CA TYR A 165 5.70 3.19 -11.53
C TYR A 165 7.22 3.22 -11.77
N GLU A 166 7.89 4.35 -11.57
CA GLU A 166 9.35 4.46 -11.76
C GLU A 166 10.09 3.71 -10.67
N VAL A 167 9.73 3.94 -9.40
CA VAL A 167 10.30 3.22 -8.26
C VAL A 167 10.07 1.72 -8.38
N LEU A 168 8.87 1.30 -8.81
CA LEU A 168 8.57 -0.11 -9.04
C LEU A 168 9.45 -0.71 -10.13
N ARG A 169 9.62 -0.02 -11.27
CA ARG A 169 10.46 -0.51 -12.38
C ARG A 169 11.93 -0.63 -11.99
N GLU A 170 12.44 0.31 -11.23
CA GLU A 170 13.82 0.30 -10.73
C GLU A 170 14.13 -0.90 -9.82
N HIS A 171 13.11 -1.43 -9.13
CA HIS A 171 13.25 -2.43 -8.07
C HIS A 171 12.34 -3.65 -8.26
N SER A 172 11.93 -3.98 -9.49
CA SER A 172 10.97 -5.07 -9.77
C SER A 172 11.58 -6.47 -9.72
N GLU A 173 12.90 -6.62 -9.92
CA GLU A 173 13.54 -7.92 -10.01
C GLU A 173 13.31 -8.76 -8.75
N GLY A 174 12.78 -9.98 -8.92
CA GLY A 174 12.49 -10.91 -7.83
C GLY A 174 11.33 -10.48 -6.93
N VAL A 175 10.48 -9.54 -7.38
CA VAL A 175 9.29 -9.06 -6.67
C VAL A 175 8.05 -9.51 -7.42
N ILE A 176 7.06 -10.01 -6.68
CA ILE A 176 5.72 -10.33 -7.17
C ILE A 176 4.78 -9.22 -6.69
N ALA A 177 3.97 -8.68 -7.60
CA ALA A 177 2.96 -7.69 -7.27
C ALA A 177 1.55 -8.30 -7.25
N ALA A 178 0.69 -7.83 -6.33
CA ALA A 178 -0.72 -8.20 -6.29
C ALA A 178 -1.60 -6.96 -6.01
N SER A 179 -2.86 -7.03 -6.42
CA SER A 179 -3.80 -5.91 -6.46
C SER A 179 -4.24 -5.35 -5.10
N ALA A 180 -3.84 -5.99 -4.01
CA ALA A 180 -4.23 -5.65 -2.64
C ALA A 180 -5.76 -5.76 -2.37
N CYS A 181 -6.33 -4.81 -1.64
CA CYS A 181 -7.69 -4.80 -1.15
C CYS A 181 -8.60 -3.83 -1.94
N MET A 182 -9.76 -3.45 -1.38
CA MET A 182 -10.65 -2.42 -1.94
C MET A 182 -10.01 -1.02 -2.02
N GLY A 183 -8.90 -0.77 -1.32
CA GLY A 183 -8.04 0.41 -1.46
C GLY A 183 -6.95 0.24 -2.52
N GLY A 184 -6.89 -0.90 -3.22
CA GLY A 184 -5.84 -1.25 -4.17
C GLY A 184 -5.91 -0.47 -5.48
N VAL A 185 -4.85 -0.61 -6.28
CA VAL A 185 -4.66 0.14 -7.53
C VAL A 185 -5.80 -0.06 -8.54
N TYR A 186 -6.40 -1.24 -8.60
CA TYR A 186 -7.53 -1.53 -9.47
C TYR A 186 -8.84 -0.95 -8.92
N ALA A 187 -9.12 -1.15 -7.66
CA ALA A 187 -10.30 -0.60 -7.00
C ALA A 187 -10.29 0.94 -7.07
N ALA A 188 -9.13 1.59 -6.97
CA ALA A 188 -9.00 3.04 -7.14
C ALA A 188 -9.49 3.52 -8.51
N ASN A 189 -9.30 2.74 -9.58
CA ASN A 189 -9.84 3.06 -10.91
C ASN A 189 -11.36 2.95 -10.93
N PHE A 190 -11.94 1.93 -10.31
CA PHE A 190 -13.38 1.79 -10.15
C PHE A 190 -14.00 2.96 -9.40
N TRP A 191 -13.45 3.31 -8.22
CA TRP A 191 -13.99 4.37 -7.39
C TRP A 191 -13.97 5.77 -8.01
N LYS A 192 -13.12 6.02 -8.99
CA LYS A 192 -13.13 7.27 -9.77
C LYS A 192 -14.39 7.44 -10.61
N HIS A 193 -14.98 6.34 -11.04
CA HIS A 193 -16.14 6.30 -11.93
C HIS A 193 -17.41 5.85 -11.22
N TRP A 194 -17.37 5.64 -9.89
CA TRP A 194 -18.51 5.22 -9.10
C TRP A 194 -19.29 6.40 -8.54
N ASP A 195 -20.60 6.47 -8.84
CA ASP A 195 -21.55 7.38 -8.22
C ASP A 195 -22.33 6.62 -7.14
N GLY A 196 -22.00 6.88 -5.88
CA GLY A 196 -22.59 6.18 -4.74
C GLY A 196 -24.05 6.58 -4.45
N GLU A 197 -24.52 7.73 -4.94
CA GLU A 197 -25.93 8.14 -4.77
C GLU A 197 -26.83 7.40 -5.77
N LYS A 198 -26.33 7.14 -6.96
CA LYS A 198 -27.06 6.44 -8.01
C LYS A 198 -26.73 4.95 -8.09
N GLU A 199 -25.71 4.49 -7.34
CA GLU A 199 -25.20 3.11 -7.36
C GLU A 199 -24.83 2.61 -8.77
N ILE A 200 -24.22 3.48 -9.57
CA ILE A 200 -23.82 3.18 -10.96
C ILE A 200 -22.36 3.55 -11.23
N VAL A 201 -21.76 2.89 -12.21
CA VAL A 201 -20.52 3.34 -12.83
C VAL A 201 -20.88 4.41 -13.88
N THR A 202 -20.40 5.63 -13.66
CA THR A 202 -20.75 6.79 -14.50
C THR A 202 -20.15 6.74 -15.90
N ASP A 203 -18.97 6.09 -16.04
CA ASP A 203 -18.28 5.89 -17.30
C ASP A 203 -17.64 4.48 -17.35
N PRO A 204 -18.39 3.46 -17.79
CA PRO A 204 -17.87 2.08 -17.84
C PRO A 204 -16.71 1.88 -18.82
N GLU A 205 -16.67 2.64 -19.90
CA GLU A 205 -15.60 2.54 -20.92
C GLU A 205 -14.29 3.09 -20.36
N ALA A 206 -14.29 4.31 -19.84
CA ALA A 206 -13.13 4.91 -19.19
C ALA A 206 -12.65 4.10 -17.97
N CYS A 207 -13.57 3.50 -17.20
CA CYS A 207 -13.23 2.59 -16.11
C CYS A 207 -12.48 1.35 -16.62
N THR A 208 -12.99 0.72 -17.70
CA THR A 208 -12.37 -0.45 -18.32
C THR A 208 -10.99 -0.12 -18.90
N ASP A 209 -10.84 1.01 -19.55
CA ASP A 209 -9.57 1.44 -20.13
C ASP A 209 -8.53 1.75 -19.03
N ALA A 210 -8.94 2.33 -17.92
CA ALA A 210 -8.08 2.54 -16.77
C ALA A 210 -7.58 1.20 -16.16
N PHE A 211 -8.43 0.17 -16.11
CA PHE A 211 -8.01 -1.18 -15.70
C PHE A 211 -6.99 -1.79 -16.67
N ARG A 212 -7.26 -1.70 -17.97
CA ARG A 212 -6.34 -2.22 -19.01
C ARG A 212 -4.98 -1.55 -18.96
N GLU A 213 -4.96 -0.22 -18.85
CA GLU A 213 -3.72 0.55 -18.77
C GLU A 213 -2.92 0.20 -17.49
N THR A 214 -3.59 0.08 -16.35
CA THR A 214 -2.95 -0.34 -15.10
C THR A 214 -2.35 -1.75 -15.25
N THR A 215 -3.12 -2.69 -15.82
CA THR A 215 -2.64 -4.06 -16.06
C THR A 215 -1.43 -4.06 -16.99
N ARG A 216 -1.50 -3.36 -18.12
CA ARG A 216 -0.39 -3.27 -19.08
C ARG A 216 0.89 -2.77 -18.39
N ARG A 217 0.80 -1.70 -17.61
CA ARG A 217 1.95 -1.16 -16.88
C ARG A 217 2.51 -2.12 -15.83
N MET A 218 1.64 -2.84 -15.12
CA MET A 218 2.09 -3.83 -14.13
C MET A 218 2.77 -5.03 -14.80
N VAL A 219 2.24 -5.51 -15.92
CA VAL A 219 2.88 -6.58 -16.73
C VAL A 219 4.21 -6.10 -17.31
N ASP A 220 4.30 -4.87 -17.83
CA ASP A 220 5.57 -4.30 -18.31
C ASP A 220 6.66 -4.21 -17.22
N ILE A 221 6.27 -4.11 -15.94
CA ILE A 221 7.20 -3.96 -14.81
C ILE A 221 7.57 -5.32 -14.21
N PHE A 222 6.58 -6.19 -13.97
CA PHE A 222 6.76 -7.42 -13.19
C PHE A 222 6.75 -8.69 -14.04
N GLY A 223 6.38 -8.59 -15.32
CA GLY A 223 6.15 -9.73 -16.21
C GLY A 223 4.74 -10.33 -16.04
N ASP A 224 4.50 -11.42 -16.79
CA ASP A 224 3.24 -12.18 -16.75
C ASP A 224 3.15 -13.09 -15.52
#